data_02ba424a287a9c48a1cde6a7888b42b3
#
_entry.id   02ba424a287a9c48a1cde6a7888b42b3
#
_cell.length_a   1.000
_cell.length_b   1.000
_cell.length_c   1.000
_cell.angle_alpha   90.00
_cell.angle_beta   90.00
_cell.angle_gamma   90.00
#
_symmetry.space_group_name_H-M   'P 1'
#
loop_
_entity.id
_entity.type
_entity.pdbx_description
1 polymer ?
#
loop_
_entity_poly.entity_id
_entity_poly.type
_entity_poly.pdbx_seq_one_letter_code
_entity_poly.pdbx_strand_id
1 'polypeptide(L)'
;MKRRAFITLLGAAAAWPLAARAQQPAMAVIGLLSPSSAEGSLYLTEALRRGLAEVGYVEGNNVLIEYRWADGLYDRLPELAADLVRRRVTVIAACGSSAPGLAAKAAASTIPIVFQTGADPVADGLVVSMNRPGGNVTGVSRMSIAIDPKRLELLHEAVPKATVIGCLINPTSARAEGQIQQLKLSARTLGLTLAIGRASSENDLESAFAAMVKTGATALFVVSDPIYTAFQGQIALWAVRHALPAMFATRAAVTAAGLMSYDSSTTDSWRQVGVYVGRVLKGEKPADLPVLQPTRFELVINLKVAKVLGLTIPEAYLLRADEVIE
;
A
#
# COMPACT_ATOMS: atom_id res chain seq x y z
N MET A 1 -74.17 -23.05 15.16
CA MET A 1 -72.89 -22.32 14.88
C MET A 1 -72.05 -23.17 13.97
N LYS A 2 -71.62 -22.63 12.84
CA LYS A 2 -71.26 -23.39 11.64
C LYS A 2 -69.81 -23.92 11.67
N ARG A 3 -69.65 -25.24 11.60
CA ARG A 3 -68.35 -25.97 11.52
C ARG A 3 -67.39 -25.50 10.39
N ARG A 4 -67.84 -24.69 9.45
CA ARG A 4 -67.09 -24.22 8.28
C ARG A 4 -66.15 -23.06 8.59
N ALA A 5 -66.35 -22.31 9.68
CA ALA A 5 -65.49 -21.17 10.02
C ALA A 5 -64.22 -21.55 10.78
N PHE A 6 -64.13 -22.78 11.31
CA PHE A 6 -62.96 -23.23 12.11
C PHE A 6 -61.84 -23.81 11.23
N ILE A 7 -62.18 -24.29 10.03
CA ILE A 7 -61.17 -24.89 9.11
C ILE A 7 -60.40 -23.84 8.34
N THR A 8 -60.95 -22.65 8.10
CA THR A 8 -60.26 -21.54 7.39
C THR A 8 -59.26 -20.81 8.27
N LEU A 9 -59.36 -20.88 9.59
CA LEU A 9 -58.39 -20.25 10.51
C LEU A 9 -57.14 -21.12 10.74
N LEU A 10 -57.21 -22.43 10.58
CA LEU A 10 -56.06 -23.34 10.73
C LEU A 10 -55.15 -23.38 9.48
N GLY A 11 -55.67 -23.04 8.30
CA GLY A 11 -54.88 -22.96 7.06
C GLY A 11 -53.97 -21.71 6.95
N ALA A 12 -54.34 -20.62 7.62
CA ALA A 12 -53.55 -19.37 7.59
C ALA A 12 -52.36 -19.38 8.58
N ALA A 13 -52.41 -20.22 9.63
CA ALA A 13 -51.32 -20.30 10.62
C ALA A 13 -50.17 -21.21 10.15
N ALA A 14 -50.40 -22.11 9.19
CA ALA A 14 -49.35 -23.01 8.67
C ALA A 14 -48.46 -22.39 7.57
N ALA A 15 -48.84 -21.25 6.99
CA ALA A 15 -48.08 -20.57 5.94
C ALA A 15 -47.07 -19.53 6.48
N TRP A 16 -47.16 -19.19 7.79
CA TRP A 16 -46.32 -18.14 8.40
C TRP A 16 -44.83 -18.51 8.60
N PRO A 17 -44.44 -19.77 8.89
CA PRO A 17 -43.02 -20.09 9.08
C PRO A 17 -42.21 -20.24 7.76
N LEU A 18 -42.84 -20.28 6.59
CA LEU A 18 -42.15 -20.41 5.30
C LEU A 18 -41.71 -19.05 4.71
N ALA A 19 -42.36 -17.95 5.10
CA ALA A 19 -41.96 -16.61 4.66
C ALA A 19 -40.79 -16.02 5.45
N ALA A 20 -40.47 -16.54 6.66
CA ALA A 20 -39.38 -16.07 7.50
C ALA A 20 -38.00 -16.67 7.13
N ARG A 21 -37.91 -17.54 6.14
CA ARG A 21 -36.67 -17.96 5.48
C ARG A 21 -36.28 -17.03 4.32
N ALA A 22 -36.80 -15.81 4.34
CA ALA A 22 -36.44 -14.78 3.39
C ALA A 22 -35.01 -14.33 3.63
N GLN A 23 -34.16 -14.68 2.68
CA GLN A 23 -32.95 -13.99 2.29
C GLN A 23 -31.98 -13.67 3.45
N GLN A 24 -31.13 -14.64 3.80
CA GLN A 24 -29.79 -14.22 4.20
C GLN A 24 -29.29 -13.29 3.10
N PRO A 25 -29.02 -12.01 3.39
CA PRO A 25 -28.46 -11.13 2.38
C PRO A 25 -27.24 -11.82 1.79
N ALA A 26 -27.17 -11.87 0.46
CA ALA A 26 -26.03 -12.48 -0.22
C ALA A 26 -24.75 -11.89 0.37
N MET A 27 -23.84 -12.76 0.83
CA MET A 27 -22.60 -12.34 1.46
C MET A 27 -21.88 -11.36 0.53
N ALA A 28 -21.54 -10.18 1.03
CA ALA A 28 -20.83 -9.17 0.25
C ALA A 28 -19.46 -9.72 -0.17
N VAL A 29 -19.05 -9.43 -1.40
CA VAL A 29 -17.75 -9.85 -1.94
C VAL A 29 -16.87 -8.63 -2.15
N ILE A 30 -15.73 -8.60 -1.52
CA ILE A 30 -14.67 -7.58 -1.72
C ILE A 30 -13.69 -8.13 -2.75
N GLY A 31 -13.37 -7.37 -3.79
CA GLY A 31 -12.25 -7.65 -4.68
C GLY A 31 -11.01 -6.91 -4.21
N LEU A 32 -9.96 -7.61 -3.77
CA LEU A 32 -8.67 -6.99 -3.51
C LEU A 32 -7.79 -7.08 -4.76
N LEU A 33 -7.34 -5.94 -5.25
CA LEU A 33 -6.46 -5.82 -6.42
C LEU A 33 -5.15 -5.15 -6.02
N SER A 34 -4.02 -5.82 -6.27
CA SER A 34 -2.70 -5.28 -5.92
C SER A 34 -1.63 -5.68 -6.95
N PRO A 35 -0.63 -4.83 -7.22
CA PRO A 35 0.49 -5.16 -8.08
C PRO A 35 1.51 -6.08 -7.40
N SER A 36 1.48 -6.23 -6.08
CA SER A 36 2.38 -7.07 -5.29
C SER A 36 2.06 -8.56 -5.41
N SER A 37 2.70 -9.39 -4.60
CA SER A 37 2.41 -10.81 -4.42
C SER A 37 1.64 -11.08 -3.13
N ALA A 38 0.98 -12.23 -3.06
CA ALA A 38 0.26 -12.66 -1.86
C ALA A 38 1.20 -12.78 -0.65
N GLU A 39 2.34 -13.45 -0.84
CA GLU A 39 3.32 -13.72 0.21
C GLU A 39 3.92 -12.40 0.77
N GLY A 40 4.39 -11.51 -0.11
CA GLY A 40 4.96 -10.21 0.29
C GLY A 40 3.97 -9.27 0.95
N SER A 41 2.66 -9.56 0.86
CA SER A 41 1.60 -8.70 1.38
C SER A 41 0.82 -9.29 2.56
N LEU A 42 1.26 -10.41 3.15
CA LEU A 42 0.53 -11.08 4.24
C LEU A 42 0.18 -10.15 5.40
N TYR A 43 1.16 -9.38 5.92
CA TYR A 43 0.96 -8.48 7.04
C TYR A 43 0.06 -7.27 6.69
N LEU A 44 0.00 -6.90 5.41
CA LEU A 44 -0.86 -5.82 4.89
C LEU A 44 -2.31 -6.31 4.74
N THR A 45 -2.51 -7.52 4.20
CA THR A 45 -3.85 -8.12 4.13
C THR A 45 -4.44 -8.35 5.52
N GLU A 46 -3.60 -8.71 6.49
CA GLU A 46 -4.02 -8.83 7.89
C GLU A 46 -4.46 -7.48 8.46
N ALA A 47 -3.75 -6.40 8.12
CA ALA A 47 -4.15 -5.05 8.53
C ALA A 47 -5.50 -4.64 7.91
N LEU A 48 -5.74 -4.95 6.63
CA LEU A 48 -7.02 -4.71 5.97
C LEU A 48 -8.16 -5.50 6.65
N ARG A 49 -7.93 -6.78 7.00
CA ARG A 49 -8.88 -7.60 7.73
C ARG A 49 -9.21 -7.00 9.11
N ARG A 50 -8.21 -6.50 9.84
CA ARG A 50 -8.44 -5.80 11.11
C ARG A 50 -9.32 -4.57 10.92
N GLY A 51 -9.05 -3.74 9.90
CA GLY A 51 -9.88 -2.58 9.60
C GLY A 51 -11.33 -2.95 9.24
N LEU A 52 -11.54 -4.04 8.51
CA LEU A 52 -12.87 -4.58 8.25
C LEU A 52 -13.56 -5.03 9.54
N ALA A 53 -12.84 -5.73 10.42
CA ALA A 53 -13.37 -6.22 11.70
C ALA A 53 -13.80 -5.07 12.63
N GLU A 54 -13.08 -3.94 12.66
CA GLU A 54 -13.44 -2.74 13.42
C GLU A 54 -14.81 -2.19 13.08
N VAL A 55 -15.27 -2.41 11.84
CA VAL A 55 -16.58 -1.97 11.36
C VAL A 55 -17.58 -3.12 11.19
N GLY A 56 -17.26 -4.31 11.75
CA GLY A 56 -18.17 -5.43 11.87
C GLY A 56 -18.15 -6.43 10.72
N TYR A 57 -17.12 -6.38 9.82
CA TYR A 57 -16.96 -7.35 8.73
C TYR A 57 -15.82 -8.31 9.02
N VAL A 58 -16.11 -9.62 8.97
CA VAL A 58 -15.15 -10.70 9.22
C VAL A 58 -15.15 -11.64 8.02
N GLU A 59 -13.99 -11.80 7.38
CA GLU A 59 -13.82 -12.70 6.23
C GLU A 59 -14.23 -14.14 6.57
N GLY A 60 -14.99 -14.77 5.70
CA GLY A 60 -15.53 -16.13 5.88
C GLY A 60 -16.78 -16.21 6.76
N ASN A 61 -17.17 -15.11 7.45
CA ASN A 61 -18.38 -15.06 8.27
C ASN A 61 -19.50 -14.25 7.61
N ASN A 62 -19.26 -12.98 7.31
CA ASN A 62 -20.27 -12.09 6.71
C ASN A 62 -19.75 -11.32 5.49
N VAL A 63 -18.50 -11.56 5.07
CA VAL A 63 -17.88 -11.04 3.86
C VAL A 63 -16.90 -12.05 3.28
N LEU A 64 -16.76 -12.07 1.94
CA LEU A 64 -15.71 -12.81 1.22
C LEU A 64 -14.73 -11.83 0.60
N ILE A 65 -13.47 -12.25 0.48
CA ILE A 65 -12.43 -11.47 -0.22
C ILE A 65 -11.90 -12.30 -1.40
N GLU A 66 -12.05 -11.75 -2.60
CA GLU A 66 -11.46 -12.27 -3.82
C GLU A 66 -10.15 -11.56 -4.10
N TYR A 67 -9.04 -12.26 -3.94
CA TYR A 67 -7.70 -11.70 -4.09
C TYR A 67 -7.21 -11.76 -5.54
N ARG A 68 -6.65 -10.66 -6.04
CA ARG A 68 -6.00 -10.57 -7.36
C ARG A 68 -4.63 -9.90 -7.21
N TRP A 69 -3.60 -10.68 -7.41
CA TRP A 69 -2.21 -10.29 -7.33
C TRP A 69 -1.60 -10.26 -8.73
N ALA A 70 -0.95 -9.15 -9.07
CA ALA A 70 -0.27 -9.04 -10.36
C ALA A 70 1.18 -9.56 -10.32
N ASP A 71 1.71 -9.89 -9.14
CA ASP A 71 3.06 -10.45 -8.93
C ASP A 71 4.17 -9.61 -9.57
N GLY A 72 4.07 -8.27 -9.45
CA GLY A 72 4.98 -7.32 -10.05
C GLY A 72 4.71 -6.97 -11.51
N LEU A 73 3.81 -7.69 -12.18
CA LEU A 73 3.50 -7.51 -13.59
C LEU A 73 2.33 -6.53 -13.75
N TYR A 74 2.62 -5.23 -13.78
CA TYR A 74 1.61 -4.16 -13.83
C TYR A 74 0.65 -4.29 -15.02
N ASP A 75 1.10 -4.84 -16.16
CA ASP A 75 0.30 -5.06 -17.36
C ASP A 75 -0.86 -6.06 -17.15
N ARG A 76 -0.82 -6.88 -16.09
CA ARG A 76 -1.92 -7.78 -15.70
C ARG A 76 -3.08 -7.07 -15.00
N LEU A 77 -2.85 -5.88 -14.43
CA LEU A 77 -3.87 -5.19 -13.64
C LEU A 77 -5.19 -4.94 -14.37
N PRO A 78 -5.22 -4.52 -15.66
CA PRO A 78 -6.48 -4.34 -16.37
C PRO A 78 -7.31 -5.62 -16.49
N GLU A 79 -6.68 -6.75 -16.80
CA GLU A 79 -7.35 -8.06 -16.88
C GLU A 79 -7.89 -8.52 -15.53
N LEU A 80 -7.07 -8.37 -14.47
CA LEU A 80 -7.45 -8.72 -13.10
C LEU A 80 -8.61 -7.86 -12.58
N ALA A 81 -8.62 -6.56 -12.90
CA ALA A 81 -9.73 -5.66 -12.59
C ALA A 81 -11.01 -6.10 -13.33
N ALA A 82 -10.91 -6.40 -14.63
CA ALA A 82 -12.03 -6.89 -15.42
C ALA A 82 -12.58 -8.22 -14.89
N ASP A 83 -11.73 -9.12 -14.37
CA ASP A 83 -12.18 -10.36 -13.73
C ASP A 83 -13.01 -10.10 -12.47
N LEU A 84 -12.58 -9.16 -11.60
CA LEU A 84 -13.37 -8.76 -10.42
C LEU A 84 -14.73 -8.19 -10.82
N VAL A 85 -14.79 -7.39 -11.89
CA VAL A 85 -16.05 -6.83 -12.41
C VAL A 85 -16.96 -7.96 -12.92
N ARG A 86 -16.44 -8.92 -13.69
CA ARG A 86 -17.22 -10.10 -14.16
C ARG A 86 -17.80 -10.90 -13.00
N ARG A 87 -17.07 -11.01 -11.90
CA ARG A 87 -17.50 -11.68 -10.65
C ARG A 87 -18.51 -10.88 -9.84
N ARG A 88 -18.80 -9.64 -10.27
CA ARG A 88 -19.78 -8.75 -9.62
C ARG A 88 -19.44 -8.50 -8.14
N VAL A 89 -18.16 -8.26 -7.84
CA VAL A 89 -17.76 -7.89 -6.47
C VAL A 89 -18.50 -6.63 -6.02
N THR A 90 -18.81 -6.55 -4.73
CA THR A 90 -19.59 -5.43 -4.17
C THR A 90 -18.77 -4.15 -4.07
N VAL A 91 -17.46 -4.29 -3.84
CA VAL A 91 -16.49 -3.18 -3.73
C VAL A 91 -15.10 -3.67 -4.14
N ILE A 92 -14.28 -2.82 -4.73
CA ILE A 92 -12.88 -3.12 -5.05
C ILE A 92 -11.98 -2.36 -4.09
N ALA A 93 -11.14 -3.08 -3.33
CA ALA A 93 -10.00 -2.54 -2.58
C ALA A 93 -8.75 -2.58 -3.47
N ALA A 94 -8.34 -1.43 -3.99
CA ALA A 94 -7.23 -1.30 -4.95
C ALA A 94 -5.98 -0.76 -4.24
N CYS A 95 -5.06 -1.64 -3.83
CA CYS A 95 -4.01 -1.32 -2.88
C CYS A 95 -2.60 -1.45 -3.48
N GLY A 96 -1.66 -0.64 -2.95
CA GLY A 96 -0.22 -0.71 -3.23
C GLY A 96 0.31 0.48 -4.04
N SER A 97 -0.41 0.93 -5.06
CA SER A 97 -0.07 2.10 -5.87
C SER A 97 -1.32 2.69 -6.52
N SER A 98 -1.18 3.71 -7.35
CA SER A 98 -2.31 4.26 -8.11
C SER A 98 -2.75 3.34 -9.26
N ALA A 99 -1.87 2.48 -9.78
CA ALA A 99 -2.16 1.65 -10.95
C ALA A 99 -3.35 0.70 -10.76
N PRO A 100 -3.50 -0.08 -9.65
CA PRO A 100 -4.69 -0.90 -9.45
C PRO A 100 -5.97 -0.07 -9.35
N GLY A 101 -5.90 1.12 -8.73
CA GLY A 101 -7.04 2.04 -8.65
C GLY A 101 -7.48 2.55 -10.02
N LEU A 102 -6.52 2.92 -10.87
CA LEU A 102 -6.77 3.35 -12.26
C LEU A 102 -7.34 2.21 -13.11
N ALA A 103 -6.78 0.99 -12.98
CA ALA A 103 -7.29 -0.18 -13.68
C ALA A 103 -8.73 -0.52 -13.27
N ALA A 104 -9.02 -0.48 -11.95
CA ALA A 104 -10.38 -0.69 -11.43
C ALA A 104 -11.34 0.40 -11.92
N LYS A 105 -10.92 1.68 -11.90
CA LYS A 105 -11.72 2.83 -12.38
C LYS A 105 -12.05 2.71 -13.88
N ALA A 106 -11.10 2.25 -14.69
CA ALA A 106 -11.31 2.03 -16.11
C ALA A 106 -12.25 0.83 -16.38
N ALA A 107 -12.20 -0.22 -15.54
CA ALA A 107 -13.03 -1.42 -15.70
C ALA A 107 -14.45 -1.25 -15.16
N ALA A 108 -14.69 -0.37 -14.18
CA ALA A 108 -15.98 -0.26 -13.48
C ALA A 108 -16.37 1.19 -13.22
N SER A 109 -17.54 1.60 -13.70
CA SER A 109 -18.12 2.93 -13.44
C SER A 109 -19.06 2.96 -12.22
N THR A 110 -19.59 1.81 -11.78
CA THR A 110 -20.61 1.71 -10.73
C THR A 110 -20.15 0.99 -9.48
N ILE A 111 -19.21 0.03 -9.59
CA ILE A 111 -18.67 -0.66 -8.43
C ILE A 111 -17.83 0.34 -7.63
N PRO A 112 -18.08 0.53 -6.32
CA PRO A 112 -17.26 1.35 -5.46
C PRO A 112 -15.80 0.90 -5.44
N ILE A 113 -14.87 1.84 -5.43
CA ILE A 113 -13.43 1.58 -5.37
C ILE A 113 -12.85 2.33 -4.19
N VAL A 114 -12.14 1.61 -3.33
CA VAL A 114 -11.36 2.18 -2.22
C VAL A 114 -9.89 1.90 -2.49
N PHE A 115 -9.14 2.94 -2.83
CA PHE A 115 -7.71 2.79 -3.15
C PHE A 115 -6.80 3.00 -1.95
N GLN A 116 -5.56 2.47 -2.03
CA GLN A 116 -4.42 2.88 -1.24
C GLN A 116 -3.24 3.18 -2.18
N THR A 117 -2.66 4.37 -2.05
CA THR A 117 -1.51 4.79 -2.85
C THR A 117 -0.47 5.55 -2.01
N GLY A 118 0.79 5.53 -2.45
CA GLY A 118 1.84 6.42 -1.93
C GLY A 118 1.98 7.73 -2.71
N ALA A 119 1.22 7.88 -3.79
CA ALA A 119 1.28 9.01 -4.70
C ALA A 119 0.16 10.03 -4.44
N ASP A 120 0.16 11.13 -5.21
CA ASP A 120 -0.94 12.10 -5.24
C ASP A 120 -2.08 11.55 -6.12
N PRO A 121 -3.24 11.19 -5.53
CA PRO A 121 -4.34 10.60 -6.26
C PRO A 121 -5.09 11.60 -7.16
N VAL A 122 -4.94 12.91 -6.92
CA VAL A 122 -5.50 13.96 -7.77
C VAL A 122 -4.64 14.11 -9.02
N ALA A 123 -3.33 14.22 -8.85
CA ALA A 123 -2.39 14.29 -9.96
C ALA A 123 -2.44 13.02 -10.85
N ASP A 124 -2.73 11.86 -10.25
CA ASP A 124 -2.88 10.58 -10.98
C ASP A 124 -4.25 10.42 -11.64
N GLY A 125 -5.18 11.32 -11.40
CA GLY A 125 -6.52 11.23 -11.95
C GLY A 125 -7.41 10.16 -11.32
N LEU A 126 -7.06 9.64 -10.14
CA LEU A 126 -7.93 8.73 -9.37
C LEU A 126 -9.18 9.46 -8.89
N VAL A 127 -9.01 10.65 -8.33
CA VAL A 127 -10.08 11.48 -7.76
C VAL A 127 -9.95 12.93 -8.27
N VAL A 128 -11.04 13.69 -8.18
CA VAL A 128 -11.03 15.10 -8.61
C VAL A 128 -10.48 16.03 -7.52
N SER A 129 -10.64 15.66 -6.25
CA SER A 129 -10.03 16.36 -5.10
C SER A 129 -9.97 15.44 -3.87
N MET A 130 -9.12 15.79 -2.90
CA MET A 130 -8.97 15.02 -1.67
C MET A 130 -10.22 15.06 -0.78
N ASN A 131 -10.84 16.23 -0.67
CA ASN A 131 -12.01 16.43 0.21
C ASN A 131 -13.32 15.95 -0.41
N ARG A 132 -13.43 15.97 -1.74
CA ARG A 132 -14.60 15.53 -2.51
C ARG A 132 -14.11 14.71 -3.68
N PRO A 133 -13.88 13.40 -3.49
CA PRO A 133 -13.29 12.53 -4.51
C PRO A 133 -14.10 12.47 -5.81
N GLY A 134 -15.42 12.50 -5.69
CA GLY A 134 -16.35 12.39 -6.81
C GLY A 134 -16.47 10.98 -7.37
N GLY A 135 -17.59 10.69 -8.05
CA GLY A 135 -17.80 9.38 -8.68
C GLY A 135 -17.83 8.21 -7.69
N ASN A 136 -17.28 7.07 -8.13
CA ASN A 136 -17.27 5.81 -7.40
C ASN A 136 -15.93 5.49 -6.70
N VAL A 137 -15.00 6.45 -6.60
CA VAL A 137 -13.63 6.23 -6.12
C VAL A 137 -13.35 7.08 -4.88
N THR A 138 -12.81 6.47 -3.83
CA THR A 138 -12.21 7.13 -2.65
C THR A 138 -11.05 6.31 -2.13
N GLY A 139 -10.39 6.70 -1.05
CA GLY A 139 -9.35 5.87 -0.48
C GLY A 139 -8.41 6.58 0.49
N VAL A 140 -7.17 6.08 0.54
CA VAL A 140 -6.10 6.52 1.43
C VAL A 140 -4.85 6.84 0.62
N SER A 141 -4.32 8.05 0.76
CA SER A 141 -3.00 8.41 0.22
C SER A 141 -2.00 8.52 1.36
N ARG A 142 -0.85 7.85 1.24
CA ARG A 142 0.26 7.95 2.20
C ARG A 142 1.20 9.12 1.89
N MET A 143 1.07 9.74 0.73
CA MET A 143 1.93 10.84 0.27
C MET A 143 3.44 10.49 0.26
N SER A 144 3.79 9.19 0.19
CA SER A 144 5.17 8.69 0.31
C SER A 144 6.12 9.28 -0.73
N ILE A 145 5.63 9.52 -1.96
CA ILE A 145 6.46 10.12 -3.03
C ILE A 145 6.72 11.59 -2.74
N ALA A 146 5.76 12.31 -2.16
CA ALA A 146 5.92 13.73 -1.83
C ALA A 146 7.00 13.98 -0.77
N ILE A 147 7.29 12.99 0.07
CA ILE A 147 8.32 13.08 1.13
C ILE A 147 9.69 12.52 0.73
N ASP A 148 9.86 12.05 -0.51
CA ASP A 148 11.15 11.54 -1.00
C ASP A 148 12.31 12.57 -0.82
N PRO A 149 12.11 13.88 -1.05
CA PRO A 149 13.14 14.88 -0.75
C PRO A 149 13.56 14.87 0.72
N LYS A 150 12.61 14.78 1.65
CA LYS A 150 12.88 14.71 3.09
C LYS A 150 13.59 13.42 3.50
N ARG A 151 13.21 12.30 2.88
CA ARG A 151 13.89 11.02 3.10
C ARG A 151 15.35 11.05 2.63
N LEU A 152 15.61 11.68 1.48
CA LEU A 152 16.96 11.85 0.97
C LEU A 152 17.82 12.77 1.87
N GLU A 153 17.24 13.86 2.37
CA GLU A 153 17.87 14.76 3.36
C GLU A 153 18.23 13.99 4.64
N LEU A 154 17.27 13.22 5.20
CA LEU A 154 17.49 12.42 6.39
C LEU A 154 18.59 11.37 6.21
N LEU A 155 18.69 10.73 5.04
CA LEU A 155 19.78 9.80 4.73
C LEU A 155 21.11 10.52 4.70
N HIS A 156 21.18 11.69 4.05
CA HIS A 156 22.41 12.48 3.98
C HIS A 156 22.87 12.99 5.34
N GLU A 157 21.94 13.44 6.20
CA GLU A 157 22.24 13.83 7.58
C GLU A 157 22.83 12.66 8.40
N ALA A 158 22.27 11.43 8.22
CA ALA A 158 22.76 10.23 8.93
C ALA A 158 24.14 9.76 8.42
N VAL A 159 24.43 9.98 7.15
CA VAL A 159 25.68 9.54 6.48
C VAL A 159 26.31 10.68 5.66
N PRO A 160 26.79 11.77 6.30
CA PRO A 160 27.21 13.00 5.60
C PRO A 160 28.43 12.81 4.68
N LYS A 161 29.17 11.73 4.83
CA LYS A 161 30.30 11.39 3.94
C LYS A 161 29.84 10.78 2.60
N ALA A 162 28.59 10.33 2.50
CA ALA A 162 28.06 9.76 1.27
C ALA A 162 27.65 10.89 0.30
N THR A 163 28.42 11.06 -0.77
CA THR A 163 28.17 12.06 -1.83
C THR A 163 27.52 11.44 -3.06
N VAL A 164 27.66 10.13 -3.24
CA VAL A 164 26.98 9.36 -4.30
C VAL A 164 25.99 8.41 -3.64
N ILE A 165 24.70 8.62 -3.92
CA ILE A 165 23.60 7.81 -3.38
C ILE A 165 23.08 6.87 -4.46
N GLY A 166 23.14 5.57 -4.21
CA GLY A 166 22.42 4.59 -5.02
C GLY A 166 20.91 4.83 -4.88
N CYS A 167 20.21 4.88 -5.99
CA CYS A 167 18.75 5.02 -5.99
C CYS A 167 18.13 3.83 -6.68
N LEU A 168 17.49 2.94 -5.91
CA LEU A 168 16.82 1.75 -6.42
C LEU A 168 15.40 2.12 -6.88
N ILE A 169 15.11 1.90 -8.17
CA ILE A 169 13.84 2.27 -8.78
C ILE A 169 13.29 1.15 -9.66
N ASN A 170 11.97 0.96 -9.62
CA ASN A 170 11.26 0.00 -10.47
C ASN A 170 11.00 0.60 -11.87
N PRO A 171 11.69 0.12 -12.94
CA PRO A 171 11.55 0.68 -14.28
C PRO A 171 10.17 0.43 -14.91
N THR A 172 9.39 -0.55 -14.40
CA THR A 172 8.04 -0.85 -14.90
C THR A 172 6.95 0.04 -14.30
N SER A 173 7.31 0.83 -13.26
CA SER A 173 6.40 1.84 -12.73
C SER A 173 6.23 2.99 -13.72
N ALA A 174 5.00 3.33 -14.08
CA ALA A 174 4.70 4.48 -14.95
C ALA A 174 5.24 5.82 -14.41
N ARG A 175 5.61 5.88 -13.11
CA ARG A 175 6.16 7.06 -12.44
C ARG A 175 7.69 7.10 -12.40
N ALA A 176 8.37 6.02 -12.78
CA ALA A 176 9.82 5.85 -12.59
C ALA A 176 10.64 7.06 -13.06
N GLU A 177 10.45 7.49 -14.29
CA GLU A 177 11.25 8.60 -14.86
C GLU A 177 10.93 9.94 -14.18
N GLY A 178 9.65 10.23 -13.89
CA GLY A 178 9.26 11.46 -13.15
C GLY A 178 9.87 11.49 -11.74
N GLN A 179 9.86 10.35 -11.03
CA GLN A 179 10.45 10.23 -9.70
C GLN A 179 11.98 10.38 -9.73
N ILE A 180 12.66 9.79 -10.74
CA ILE A 180 14.09 10.01 -10.97
C ILE A 180 14.42 11.50 -11.15
N GLN A 181 13.65 12.21 -11.98
CA GLN A 181 13.91 13.63 -12.20
C GLN A 181 13.71 14.47 -10.94
N GLN A 182 12.66 14.19 -10.19
CA GLN A 182 12.39 14.86 -8.92
C GLN A 182 13.50 14.59 -7.88
N LEU A 183 13.93 13.34 -7.73
CA LEU A 183 15.02 12.96 -6.84
C LEU A 183 16.35 13.56 -7.27
N LYS A 184 16.66 13.65 -8.57
CA LYS A 184 17.86 14.35 -9.07
C LYS A 184 17.86 15.83 -8.73
N LEU A 185 16.71 16.50 -8.78
CA LEU A 185 16.61 17.90 -8.36
C LEU A 185 16.91 18.05 -6.86
N SER A 186 16.29 17.20 -6.04
CA SER A 186 16.54 17.20 -4.57
C SER A 186 18.00 16.88 -4.23
N ALA A 187 18.58 15.89 -4.92
CA ALA A 187 19.98 15.51 -4.73
C ALA A 187 20.94 16.68 -5.04
N ARG A 188 20.69 17.40 -6.15
CA ARG A 188 21.50 18.58 -6.51
C ARG A 188 21.47 19.67 -5.43
N THR A 189 20.30 19.91 -4.83
CA THR A 189 20.16 20.90 -3.73
C THR A 189 21.01 20.51 -2.50
N LEU A 190 21.21 19.22 -2.28
CA LEU A 190 22.03 18.66 -1.19
C LEU A 190 23.50 18.44 -1.59
N GLY A 191 23.91 18.78 -2.82
CA GLY A 191 25.26 18.51 -3.31
C GLY A 191 25.54 17.03 -3.59
N LEU A 192 24.49 16.21 -3.78
CA LEU A 192 24.57 14.77 -3.99
C LEU A 192 24.46 14.38 -5.46
N THR A 193 25.05 13.23 -5.81
CA THR A 193 24.87 12.57 -7.10
C THR A 193 24.07 11.29 -6.92
N LEU A 194 23.16 10.96 -7.86
CA LEU A 194 22.40 9.72 -7.83
C LEU A 194 22.96 8.71 -8.83
N ALA A 195 23.27 7.50 -8.34
CA ALA A 195 23.54 6.31 -9.13
C ALA A 195 22.27 5.47 -9.23
N ILE A 196 21.66 5.40 -10.42
CA ILE A 196 20.35 4.74 -10.59
C ILE A 196 20.54 3.25 -10.78
N GLY A 197 19.99 2.45 -9.87
CA GLY A 197 19.79 1.00 -10.00
C GLY A 197 18.36 0.69 -10.41
N ARG A 198 18.17 -0.15 -11.43
CA ARG A 198 16.85 -0.53 -11.94
C ARG A 198 16.59 -1.99 -11.64
N ALA A 199 15.50 -2.28 -10.92
CA ALA A 199 15.08 -3.64 -10.61
C ALA A 199 13.55 -3.73 -10.64
N SER A 200 13.00 -4.66 -11.42
CA SER A 200 11.57 -4.96 -11.52
C SER A 200 11.22 -6.32 -10.89
N SER A 201 12.23 -7.06 -10.48
CA SER A 201 12.12 -8.37 -9.83
C SER A 201 13.27 -8.59 -8.86
N GLU A 202 13.17 -9.64 -8.04
CA GLU A 202 14.26 -10.05 -7.15
C GLU A 202 15.54 -10.41 -7.92
N ASN A 203 15.40 -11.02 -9.11
CA ASN A 203 16.52 -11.41 -9.96
C ASN A 203 17.33 -10.22 -10.49
N ASP A 204 16.73 -9.03 -10.56
CA ASP A 204 17.41 -7.83 -11.03
C ASP A 204 18.25 -7.17 -9.94
N LEU A 205 18.07 -7.53 -8.67
CA LEU A 205 18.71 -6.86 -7.54
C LEU A 205 20.24 -6.91 -7.62
N GLU A 206 20.81 -8.08 -7.94
CA GLU A 206 22.26 -8.23 -8.04
C GLU A 206 22.87 -7.26 -9.05
N SER A 207 22.32 -7.21 -10.25
CA SER A 207 22.80 -6.32 -11.32
C SER A 207 22.59 -4.85 -10.97
N ALA A 208 21.46 -4.49 -10.35
CA ALA A 208 21.16 -3.14 -9.92
C ALA A 208 22.13 -2.65 -8.84
N PHE A 209 22.42 -3.47 -7.83
CA PHE A 209 23.40 -3.15 -6.80
C PHE A 209 24.81 -3.03 -7.37
N ALA A 210 25.24 -3.98 -8.23
CA ALA A 210 26.53 -3.92 -8.89
C ALA A 210 26.71 -2.64 -9.71
N ALA A 211 25.69 -2.21 -10.45
CA ALA A 211 25.70 -0.97 -11.23
C ALA A 211 25.85 0.27 -10.35
N MET A 212 25.11 0.35 -9.22
CA MET A 212 25.20 1.46 -8.29
C MET A 212 26.56 1.53 -7.61
N VAL A 213 27.11 0.41 -7.14
CA VAL A 213 28.43 0.33 -6.52
C VAL A 213 29.53 0.70 -7.50
N LYS A 214 29.47 0.22 -8.75
CA LYS A 214 30.41 0.59 -9.83
C LYS A 214 30.41 2.09 -10.10
N THR A 215 29.28 2.77 -9.90
CA THR A 215 29.17 4.23 -10.05
C THR A 215 29.66 4.99 -8.81
N GLY A 216 30.09 4.28 -7.75
CA GLY A 216 30.62 4.86 -6.53
C GLY A 216 29.59 5.16 -5.44
N ALA A 217 28.40 4.52 -5.50
CA ALA A 217 27.40 4.66 -4.45
C ALA A 217 27.94 4.18 -3.10
N THR A 218 27.77 5.00 -2.07
CA THR A 218 28.20 4.74 -0.68
C THR A 218 27.02 4.76 0.31
N ALA A 219 25.81 5.04 -0.14
CA ALA A 219 24.55 4.86 0.57
C ALA A 219 23.45 4.51 -0.41
N LEU A 220 22.32 4.02 0.06
CA LEU A 220 21.19 3.55 -0.75
C LEU A 220 19.88 4.27 -0.38
N PHE A 221 19.20 4.77 -1.38
CA PHE A 221 17.83 5.25 -1.29
C PHE A 221 16.89 4.28 -2.02
N VAL A 222 15.95 3.68 -1.29
CA VAL A 222 14.95 2.78 -1.87
C VAL A 222 13.64 3.55 -2.03
N VAL A 223 13.18 3.73 -3.26
CA VAL A 223 11.92 4.42 -3.51
C VAL A 223 10.72 3.63 -2.97
N SER A 224 9.61 4.32 -2.72
CA SER A 224 8.37 3.65 -2.34
C SER A 224 7.75 2.96 -3.56
N ASP A 225 7.80 1.63 -3.58
CA ASP A 225 7.19 0.79 -4.61
C ASP A 225 6.66 -0.52 -4.00
N PRO A 226 5.48 -1.04 -4.42
CA PRO A 226 4.93 -2.29 -3.91
C PRO A 226 5.85 -3.50 -4.08
N ILE A 227 6.60 -3.58 -5.17
CA ILE A 227 7.59 -4.65 -5.41
C ILE A 227 8.68 -4.61 -4.34
N TYR A 228 9.22 -3.42 -4.04
CA TYR A 228 10.25 -3.27 -3.01
C TYR A 228 9.71 -3.51 -1.59
N THR A 229 8.43 -3.27 -1.37
CA THR A 229 7.78 -3.67 -0.12
C THR A 229 7.71 -5.20 0.01
N ALA A 230 7.48 -5.92 -1.08
CA ALA A 230 7.50 -7.39 -1.08
C ALA A 230 8.90 -7.97 -0.87
N PHE A 231 9.94 -7.36 -1.45
CA PHE A 231 11.34 -7.82 -1.38
C PHE A 231 12.18 -7.05 -0.35
N GLN A 232 11.55 -6.30 0.58
CA GLN A 232 12.27 -5.41 1.49
C GLN A 232 13.35 -6.10 2.32
N GLY A 233 13.15 -7.35 2.72
CA GLY A 233 14.13 -8.14 3.46
C GLY A 233 15.38 -8.44 2.60
N GLN A 234 15.19 -8.88 1.37
CA GLN A 234 16.28 -9.14 0.43
C GLN A 234 17.06 -7.85 0.11
N ILE A 235 16.35 -6.75 -0.16
CA ILE A 235 16.98 -5.46 -0.43
C ILE A 235 17.80 -5.00 0.78
N ALA A 236 17.30 -5.17 2.01
CA ALA A 236 18.02 -4.84 3.23
C ALA A 236 19.30 -5.68 3.40
N LEU A 237 19.24 -6.98 3.15
CA LEU A 237 20.40 -7.87 3.19
C LEU A 237 21.43 -7.52 2.11
N TRP A 238 21.00 -7.19 0.90
CA TRP A 238 21.90 -6.71 -0.17
C TRP A 238 22.55 -5.39 0.21
N ALA A 239 21.83 -4.45 0.83
CA ALA A 239 22.39 -3.20 1.31
C ALA A 239 23.50 -3.43 2.35
N VAL A 240 23.27 -4.30 3.34
CA VAL A 240 24.27 -4.68 4.34
C VAL A 240 25.47 -5.35 3.69
N ARG A 241 25.26 -6.31 2.77
CA ARG A 241 26.32 -7.03 2.06
C ARG A 241 27.25 -6.09 1.28
N HIS A 242 26.71 -5.03 0.71
CA HIS A 242 27.47 -4.04 -0.04
C HIS A 242 27.92 -2.84 0.82
N ALA A 243 27.76 -2.91 2.15
CA ALA A 243 28.07 -1.84 3.10
C ALA A 243 27.42 -0.50 2.73
N LEU A 244 26.17 -0.53 2.22
CA LEU A 244 25.39 0.65 1.86
C LEU A 244 24.37 0.98 2.97
N PRO A 245 24.59 2.02 3.77
CA PRO A 245 23.56 2.57 4.64
C PRO A 245 22.30 2.90 3.84
N ALA A 246 21.15 2.34 4.23
CA ALA A 246 19.97 2.38 3.37
C ALA A 246 18.78 3.08 4.04
N MET A 247 18.13 3.99 3.29
CA MET A 247 16.83 4.60 3.60
C MET A 247 15.72 3.86 2.87
N PHE A 248 14.75 3.40 3.65
CA PHE A 248 13.55 2.70 3.16
C PHE A 248 12.28 3.51 3.35
N ALA A 249 11.20 3.11 2.66
CA ALA A 249 9.86 3.67 2.80
C ALA A 249 8.99 2.93 3.84
N THR A 250 9.50 1.88 4.51
CA THR A 250 8.69 1.08 5.43
C THR A 250 9.48 0.70 6.68
N ARG A 251 8.81 0.77 7.84
CA ARG A 251 9.34 0.26 9.11
C ARG A 251 9.71 -1.24 9.01
N ALA A 252 8.92 -2.01 8.26
CA ALA A 252 9.16 -3.44 8.11
C ALA A 252 10.52 -3.75 7.45
N ALA A 253 11.01 -2.90 6.55
CA ALA A 253 12.36 -3.05 6.00
C ALA A 253 13.44 -2.86 7.07
N VAL A 254 13.23 -1.94 8.01
CA VAL A 254 14.19 -1.67 9.11
C VAL A 254 14.24 -2.85 10.09
N THR A 255 13.09 -3.45 10.39
CA THR A 255 13.04 -4.67 11.22
C THR A 255 13.63 -5.90 10.54
N ALA A 256 13.66 -5.92 9.20
CA ALA A 256 14.24 -7.01 8.38
C ALA A 256 15.76 -6.86 8.12
N ALA A 257 16.45 -5.89 8.66
CA ALA A 257 17.87 -5.55 8.55
C ALA A 257 18.17 -4.25 7.76
N GLY A 258 17.19 -3.40 7.49
CA GLY A 258 17.42 -2.04 6.95
C GLY A 258 17.97 -1.10 8.02
N LEU A 259 18.71 -0.07 7.60
CA LEU A 259 19.27 0.91 8.54
C LEU A 259 18.19 1.87 9.06
N MET A 260 17.41 2.46 8.17
CA MET A 260 16.44 3.49 8.56
C MET A 260 15.25 3.58 7.59
N SER A 261 14.13 4.09 8.10
CA SER A 261 12.97 4.43 7.30
C SER A 261 12.34 5.73 7.78
N TYR A 262 11.71 6.44 6.86
CA TYR A 262 10.87 7.59 7.18
C TYR A 262 9.65 7.59 6.26
N ASP A 263 8.48 7.31 6.82
CA ASP A 263 7.19 7.34 6.10
C ASP A 263 6.03 7.26 7.10
N SER A 264 4.83 7.41 6.59
CA SER A 264 3.61 7.06 7.31
C SER A 264 3.42 5.53 7.35
N SER A 265 2.67 5.05 8.34
CA SER A 265 2.44 3.62 8.51
C SER A 265 1.69 2.99 7.32
N THR A 266 2.38 2.11 6.59
CA THR A 266 1.77 1.31 5.51
C THR A 266 0.68 0.40 6.06
N THR A 267 0.94 -0.21 7.21
CA THR A 267 -0.01 -1.11 7.89
C THR A 267 -1.28 -0.36 8.27
N ASP A 268 -1.16 0.87 8.84
CA ASP A 268 -2.33 1.67 9.19
C ASP A 268 -3.11 2.10 7.94
N SER A 269 -2.44 2.45 6.85
CA SER A 269 -3.13 2.82 5.61
C SER A 269 -3.98 1.67 5.04
N TRP A 270 -3.50 0.42 5.11
CA TRP A 270 -4.28 -0.76 4.70
C TRP A 270 -5.43 -1.05 5.67
N ARG A 271 -5.22 -0.86 6.97
CA ARG A 271 -6.29 -0.94 7.97
C ARG A 271 -7.39 0.10 7.67
N GLN A 272 -7.02 1.33 7.37
CA GLN A 272 -7.97 2.39 6.99
C GLN A 272 -8.74 2.06 5.70
N VAL A 273 -8.11 1.40 4.71
CA VAL A 273 -8.82 0.86 3.55
C VAL A 273 -9.89 -0.14 4.00
N GLY A 274 -9.57 -1.06 4.92
CA GLY A 274 -10.55 -2.00 5.47
C GLY A 274 -11.73 -1.29 6.13
N VAL A 275 -11.48 -0.25 6.93
CA VAL A 275 -12.52 0.59 7.53
C VAL A 275 -13.38 1.24 6.44
N TYR A 276 -12.77 1.85 5.41
CA TYR A 276 -13.49 2.51 4.32
C TYR A 276 -14.31 1.54 3.48
N VAL A 277 -13.76 0.37 3.16
CA VAL A 277 -14.49 -0.70 2.48
C VAL A 277 -15.73 -1.09 3.29
N GLY A 278 -15.60 -1.28 4.60
CA GLY A 278 -16.74 -1.61 5.46
C GLY A 278 -17.78 -0.49 5.54
N ARG A 279 -17.39 0.79 5.54
CA ARG A 279 -18.30 1.95 5.47
C ARG A 279 -19.08 1.96 4.14
N VAL A 280 -18.40 1.69 3.03
CA VAL A 280 -19.02 1.56 1.71
C VAL A 280 -20.01 0.39 1.68
N LEU A 281 -19.68 -0.77 2.27
CA LEU A 281 -20.57 -1.90 2.41
C LEU A 281 -21.81 -1.60 3.26
N LYS A 282 -21.73 -0.62 4.18
CA LYS A 282 -22.87 -0.08 4.96
C LYS A 282 -23.69 0.96 4.19
N GLY A 283 -23.32 1.28 2.93
CA GLY A 283 -24.06 2.18 2.05
C GLY A 283 -23.53 3.60 1.96
N GLU A 284 -22.38 3.92 2.60
CA GLU A 284 -21.73 5.22 2.41
C GLU A 284 -21.21 5.35 0.98
N LYS A 285 -21.42 6.50 0.34
CA LYS A 285 -20.98 6.70 -1.04
C LYS A 285 -19.51 7.12 -1.09
N PRO A 286 -18.68 6.53 -1.98
CA PRO A 286 -17.30 6.96 -2.15
C PRO A 286 -17.14 8.47 -2.38
N ALA A 287 -18.06 9.09 -3.13
CA ALA A 287 -18.05 10.53 -3.41
C ALA A 287 -18.11 11.42 -2.16
N ASP A 288 -18.71 10.92 -1.08
CA ASP A 288 -18.92 11.64 0.19
C ASP A 288 -17.82 11.31 1.23
N LEU A 289 -16.94 10.38 0.91
CA LEU A 289 -15.82 9.96 1.77
C LEU A 289 -14.53 10.67 1.34
N PRO A 290 -14.02 11.65 2.11
CA PRO A 290 -12.74 12.30 1.80
C PRO A 290 -11.59 11.28 1.68
N VAL A 291 -10.63 11.53 0.82
CA VAL A 291 -9.39 10.75 0.78
C VAL A 291 -8.60 11.01 2.07
N LEU A 292 -8.31 9.95 2.80
CA LEU A 292 -7.49 10.06 4.01
C LEU A 292 -6.03 10.35 3.65
N GLN A 293 -5.41 11.19 4.46
CA GLN A 293 -3.98 11.49 4.42
C GLN A 293 -3.35 11.16 5.77
N PRO A 294 -2.04 10.84 5.82
CA PRO A 294 -1.36 10.60 7.07
C PRO A 294 -1.27 11.90 7.88
N THR A 295 -1.45 11.78 9.17
CA THR A 295 -1.24 12.87 10.14
C THR A 295 0.11 12.73 10.85
N ARG A 296 0.80 11.62 10.67
CA ARG A 296 2.08 11.31 11.31
C ARG A 296 3.01 10.57 10.35
N PHE A 297 4.28 11.00 10.36
CA PHE A 297 5.40 10.30 9.74
C PHE A 297 6.35 9.85 10.84
N GLU A 298 6.97 8.69 10.68
CA GLU A 298 7.78 8.06 11.70
C GLU A 298 9.20 7.81 11.16
N LEU A 299 10.20 8.30 11.89
CA LEU A 299 11.60 7.99 11.65
C LEU A 299 11.99 6.80 12.53
N VAL A 300 12.36 5.70 11.89
CA VAL A 300 12.82 4.47 12.56
C VAL A 300 14.29 4.23 12.20
N ILE A 301 15.12 3.92 13.20
CA ILE A 301 16.56 3.69 13.03
C ILE A 301 16.95 2.37 13.71
N ASN A 302 17.78 1.57 13.03
CA ASN A 302 18.31 0.32 13.55
C ASN A 302 19.79 0.45 13.89
N LEU A 303 20.10 0.55 15.18
CA LEU A 303 21.49 0.68 15.66
C LEU A 303 22.30 -0.60 15.52
N LYS A 304 21.65 -1.78 15.52
CA LYS A 304 22.37 -3.05 15.20
C LYS A 304 22.95 -3.00 13.80
N VAL A 305 22.16 -2.53 12.84
CA VAL A 305 22.61 -2.38 11.45
C VAL A 305 23.64 -1.26 11.32
N ALA A 306 23.44 -0.13 12.01
CA ALA A 306 24.44 0.93 12.06
C ALA A 306 25.81 0.40 12.55
N LYS A 307 25.82 -0.40 13.62
CA LYS A 307 27.04 -1.03 14.16
C LYS A 307 27.69 -1.98 13.17
N VAL A 308 26.90 -2.81 12.46
CA VAL A 308 27.41 -3.73 11.43
C VAL A 308 28.07 -2.94 10.29
N LEU A 309 27.50 -1.79 9.93
CA LEU A 309 28.02 -0.91 8.88
C LEU A 309 29.17 0.01 9.35
N GLY A 310 29.59 -0.09 10.62
CA GLY A 310 30.64 0.77 11.18
C GLY A 310 30.23 2.24 11.31
N LEU A 311 28.92 2.52 11.42
CA LEU A 311 28.38 3.86 11.48
C LEU A 311 28.14 4.28 12.93
N THR A 312 28.49 5.53 13.23
CA THR A 312 28.07 6.21 14.45
C THR A 312 26.98 7.21 14.07
N ILE A 313 25.74 6.96 14.47
CA ILE A 313 24.64 7.90 14.26
C ILE A 313 24.72 8.97 15.36
N PRO A 314 24.74 10.28 15.00
CA PRO A 314 24.81 11.34 16.00
C PRO A 314 23.64 11.32 16.98
N GLU A 315 23.91 11.57 18.27
CA GLU A 315 22.86 11.59 19.30
C GLU A 315 21.73 12.57 18.97
N ALA A 316 22.06 13.76 18.51
CA ALA A 316 21.09 14.77 18.08
C ALA A 316 20.17 14.28 16.94
N TYR A 317 20.64 13.32 16.13
CA TYR A 317 19.82 12.69 15.10
C TYR A 317 18.91 11.61 15.70
N LEU A 318 19.40 10.81 16.65
CA LEU A 318 18.62 9.79 17.36
C LEU A 318 17.48 10.39 18.16
N LEU A 319 17.65 11.58 18.74
CA LEU A 319 16.57 12.29 19.46
C LEU A 319 15.37 12.67 18.57
N ARG A 320 15.55 12.66 17.25
CA ARG A 320 14.46 12.92 16.28
C ARG A 320 13.75 11.63 15.85
N ALA A 321 14.30 10.47 16.19
CA ALA A 321 13.69 9.19 15.83
C ALA A 321 12.47 8.91 16.71
N ASP A 322 11.39 8.45 16.07
CA ASP A 322 10.21 7.94 16.78
C ASP A 322 10.45 6.55 17.38
N GLU A 323 11.36 5.78 16.77
CA GLU A 323 11.75 4.45 17.21
C GLU A 323 13.24 4.20 16.93
N VAL A 324 13.95 3.65 17.92
CA VAL A 324 15.32 3.17 17.80
C VAL A 324 15.36 1.68 18.14
N ILE A 325 15.83 0.84 17.20
CA ILE A 325 15.97 -0.61 17.38
C ILE A 325 17.42 -0.88 17.82
N GLU A 326 17.58 -1.40 19.04
CA GLU A 326 18.84 -1.76 19.68
C GLU A 326 19.10 -3.28 19.67
#